data_78e1d2426479ec5e49734592d8644ffe
#
_entry.id   78e1d2426479ec5e49734592d8644ffe
#
_cell.length_a   1.000
_cell.length_b   1.000
_cell.length_c   1.000
_cell.angle_alpha   90.00
_cell.angle_beta   90.00
_cell.angle_gamma   90.00
#
_symmetry.space_group_name_H-M   'P 1'
#
loop_
_entity.id
_entity.type
_entity.pdbx_description
1 polymer ?
#
loop_
_entity_poly.entity_id
_entity_poly.type
_entity_poly.pdbx_seq_one_letter_code
_entity_poly.pdbx_strand_id
1 'polypeptide(L)'
;MAKIAVVFGTTDGQTAKIARLVASVLRTEGHAVELLDTRAAVPASSLVGVQAAVILASVRMGKFQRPLISFVQTHLEKLLVMPTAFLPVSLSAARQTPPARREVQKTIARFIEETGLHPNIVRPVAGALVYSRYPFFTRLAILFISKISHGDTDTSRDYEYTDWHAVDAFARHFANDVQKIFGRFRFEANLHPTSQAISRVLGPSWQ
;
A
#
# COMPACT_ATOMS: atom_id res chain seq x y z
N MET A 1 18.84 -6.26 -8.22
CA MET A 1 18.24 -6.76 -6.97
C MET A 1 18.22 -5.61 -5.97
N ALA A 2 17.06 -5.24 -5.45
CA ALA A 2 16.87 -4.19 -4.44
C ALA A 2 16.27 -4.79 -3.16
N LYS A 3 16.45 -4.14 -2.01
CA LYS A 3 15.74 -4.46 -0.77
C LYS A 3 14.48 -3.60 -0.69
N ILE A 4 13.30 -4.23 -0.65
CA ILE A 4 12.00 -3.56 -0.64
C ILE A 4 11.29 -3.85 0.68
N ALA A 5 10.74 -2.83 1.33
CA ALA A 5 9.86 -3.00 2.48
C ALA A 5 8.41 -3.08 2.02
N VAL A 6 7.68 -4.09 2.45
CA VAL A 6 6.23 -4.19 2.32
C VAL A 6 5.64 -4.00 3.72
N VAL A 7 5.12 -2.80 3.99
CA VAL A 7 4.62 -2.37 5.29
C VAL A 7 3.09 -2.40 5.27
N PHE A 8 2.47 -3.00 6.26
CA PHE A 8 1.01 -3.04 6.26
C PHE A 8 0.38 -2.85 7.64
N GLY A 9 -0.78 -2.17 7.63
CA GLY A 9 -1.72 -2.11 8.74
C GLY A 9 -3.02 -2.80 8.34
N THR A 10 -3.47 -3.76 9.14
CA THR A 10 -4.69 -4.54 8.88
C THR A 10 -5.58 -4.61 10.09
N THR A 11 -6.90 -4.57 9.88
CA THR A 11 -7.91 -4.79 10.94
C THR A 11 -8.45 -6.21 10.86
N ASP A 12 -8.92 -6.63 9.70
CA ASP A 12 -9.66 -7.87 9.51
C ASP A 12 -8.84 -8.95 8.78
N GLY A 13 -7.58 -8.67 8.46
CA GLY A 13 -6.64 -9.62 7.85
C GLY A 13 -6.57 -9.56 6.32
N GLN A 14 -7.51 -8.92 5.61
CA GLN A 14 -7.47 -8.84 4.13
C GLN A 14 -6.24 -8.09 3.63
N THR A 15 -5.89 -6.95 4.23
CA THR A 15 -4.68 -6.21 3.88
C THR A 15 -3.42 -7.05 4.07
N ALA A 16 -3.39 -7.91 5.09
CA ALA A 16 -2.27 -8.83 5.30
C ALA A 16 -2.16 -9.90 4.20
N LYS A 17 -3.29 -10.40 3.67
CA LYS A 17 -3.28 -11.32 2.52
C LYS A 17 -2.71 -10.62 1.28
N ILE A 18 -3.18 -9.40 1.00
CA ILE A 18 -2.69 -8.58 -0.12
C ILE A 18 -1.19 -8.30 0.03
N ALA A 19 -0.73 -7.91 1.22
CA ALA A 19 0.67 -7.64 1.49
C ALA A 19 1.57 -8.88 1.28
N ARG A 20 1.09 -10.07 1.67
CA ARG A 20 1.80 -11.33 1.43
C ARG A 20 1.92 -11.65 -0.06
N LEU A 21 0.86 -11.44 -0.85
CA LEU A 21 0.92 -11.63 -2.30
C LEU A 21 1.91 -10.65 -2.92
N VAL A 22 1.82 -9.35 -2.60
CA VAL A 22 2.78 -8.34 -3.09
C VAL A 22 4.21 -8.75 -2.74
N ALA A 23 4.47 -9.13 -1.49
CA ALA A 23 5.80 -9.55 -1.05
C ALA A 23 6.29 -10.82 -1.79
N SER A 24 5.40 -11.78 -2.05
CA SER A 24 5.70 -12.99 -2.81
C SER A 24 6.10 -12.67 -4.24
N VAL A 25 5.30 -11.86 -4.92
CA VAL A 25 5.58 -11.44 -6.31
C VAL A 25 6.91 -10.69 -6.41
N LEU A 26 7.15 -9.72 -5.51
CA LEU A 26 8.40 -8.96 -5.50
C LEU A 26 9.63 -9.87 -5.29
N ARG A 27 9.50 -10.94 -4.47
CA ARG A 27 10.57 -11.94 -4.30
C ARG A 27 10.77 -12.76 -5.57
N THR A 28 9.70 -13.16 -6.23
CA THR A 28 9.76 -13.89 -7.52
C THR A 28 10.44 -13.04 -8.61
N GLU A 29 10.22 -11.72 -8.57
CA GLU A 29 10.90 -10.76 -9.48
C GLU A 29 12.37 -10.45 -9.06
N GLY A 30 12.92 -11.19 -8.09
CA GLY A 30 14.35 -11.15 -7.73
C GLY A 30 14.72 -10.06 -6.71
N HIS A 31 13.76 -9.51 -5.96
CA HIS A 31 14.04 -8.54 -4.91
C HIS A 31 14.13 -9.18 -3.52
N ALA A 32 14.95 -8.63 -2.63
CA ALA A 32 14.89 -8.95 -1.21
C ALA A 32 13.72 -8.20 -0.57
N VAL A 33 12.82 -8.93 0.10
CA VAL A 33 11.60 -8.31 0.63
C VAL A 33 11.46 -8.53 2.13
N GLU A 34 11.33 -7.42 2.84
CA GLU A 34 10.97 -7.36 4.26
C GLU A 34 9.48 -7.07 4.41
N LEU A 35 8.74 -7.97 5.06
CA LEU A 35 7.31 -7.84 5.28
C LEU A 35 7.06 -7.40 6.73
N LEU A 36 6.51 -6.20 6.92
CA LEU A 36 6.38 -5.52 8.22
C LEU A 36 4.89 -5.34 8.57
N ASP A 37 4.45 -6.02 9.63
CA ASP A 37 3.14 -5.79 10.25
C ASP A 37 3.27 -4.71 11.33
N THR A 38 2.65 -3.55 11.11
CA THR A 38 2.77 -2.43 12.05
C THR A 38 2.04 -2.64 13.38
N ARG A 39 1.29 -3.74 13.55
CA ARG A 39 0.72 -4.13 14.86
C ARG A 39 1.77 -4.74 15.79
N ALA A 40 2.80 -5.33 15.22
CA ALA A 40 3.97 -5.76 15.97
C ALA A 40 4.90 -4.57 16.25
N ALA A 41 5.75 -4.70 17.25
CA ALA A 41 6.79 -3.70 17.49
C ALA A 41 7.77 -3.74 16.31
N VAL A 42 7.72 -2.71 15.44
CA VAL A 42 8.63 -2.58 14.31
C VAL A 42 9.84 -1.75 14.76
N PRO A 43 11.06 -2.31 14.73
CA PRO A 43 12.25 -1.56 15.14
C PRO A 43 12.48 -0.31 14.28
N ALA A 44 13.02 0.76 14.87
CA ALA A 44 13.38 1.98 14.14
C ALA A 44 14.42 1.72 13.02
N SER A 45 15.18 0.62 13.12
CA SER A 45 16.15 0.18 12.11
C SER A 45 15.55 -0.59 10.95
N SER A 46 14.25 -0.89 10.95
CA SER A 46 13.59 -1.74 9.96
C SER A 46 13.72 -1.27 8.51
N LEU A 47 13.95 0.03 8.27
CA LEU A 47 14.21 0.58 6.94
C LEU A 47 15.73 0.77 6.63
N VAL A 48 16.61 0.14 7.38
CA VAL A 48 18.05 0.18 7.07
C VAL A 48 18.34 -0.65 5.82
N GLY A 49 18.98 0.00 4.83
CA GLY A 49 19.29 -0.61 3.54
C GLY A 49 18.08 -0.85 2.62
N VAL A 50 16.88 -0.43 3.03
CA VAL A 50 15.68 -0.46 2.16
C VAL A 50 15.81 0.61 1.09
N GLN A 51 15.46 0.24 -0.14
CA GLN A 51 15.59 1.07 -1.32
C GLN A 51 14.26 1.45 -1.96
N ALA A 52 13.19 0.75 -1.63
CA ALA A 52 11.83 1.08 -2.03
C ALA A 52 10.82 0.57 -1.00
N ALA A 53 9.62 1.13 -0.96
CA ALA A 53 8.60 0.71 -0.02
C ALA A 53 7.21 0.61 -0.66
N VAL A 54 6.46 -0.42 -0.27
CA VAL A 54 5.03 -0.55 -0.55
C VAL A 54 4.28 -0.50 0.77
N ILE A 55 3.39 0.48 0.92
CA ILE A 55 2.62 0.73 2.13
C ILE A 55 1.17 0.35 1.87
N LEU A 56 0.64 -0.60 2.64
CA LEU A 56 -0.75 -1.05 2.53
C LEU A 56 -1.52 -0.70 3.79
N ALA A 57 -2.62 0.01 3.64
CA ALA A 57 -3.43 0.47 4.75
C ALA A 57 -4.88 0.00 4.63
N SER A 58 -5.37 -0.75 5.60
CA SER A 58 -6.80 -1.01 5.73
C SER A 58 -7.52 0.29 6.11
N VAL A 59 -8.58 0.60 5.39
CA VAL A 59 -9.43 1.76 5.67
C VAL A 59 -10.72 1.29 6.29
N ARG A 60 -10.97 1.74 7.52
CA ARG A 60 -12.21 1.44 8.23
C ARG A 60 -12.87 2.74 8.68
N MET A 61 -14.12 2.96 8.26
CA MET A 61 -14.87 4.20 8.55
C MET A 61 -14.05 5.46 8.19
N GLY A 62 -13.33 5.42 7.08
CA GLY A 62 -12.47 6.50 6.61
C GLY A 62 -11.21 6.74 7.45
N LYS A 63 -10.83 5.84 8.36
CA LYS A 63 -9.66 5.96 9.23
C LYS A 63 -8.64 4.86 8.97
N PHE A 64 -7.37 5.18 9.22
CA PHE A 64 -6.25 4.24 9.17
C PHE A 64 -5.89 3.71 10.56
N GLN A 65 -5.11 2.63 10.61
CA GLN A 65 -4.54 2.11 11.85
C GLN A 65 -3.48 3.07 12.38
N ARG A 66 -3.60 3.49 13.64
CA ARG A 66 -2.63 4.38 14.29
C ARG A 66 -1.18 3.87 14.21
N PRO A 67 -0.90 2.56 14.44
CA PRO A 67 0.47 2.06 14.33
C PRO A 67 1.08 2.26 12.93
N LEU A 68 0.27 2.13 11.86
CA LEU A 68 0.76 2.39 10.50
C LEU A 68 1.08 3.87 10.29
N ILE A 69 0.19 4.77 10.71
CA ILE A 69 0.43 6.21 10.63
C ILE A 69 1.70 6.59 11.40
N SER A 70 1.84 6.14 12.65
CA SER A 70 3.04 6.38 13.46
C SER A 70 4.30 5.83 12.81
N PHE A 71 4.24 4.63 12.22
CA PHE A 71 5.37 4.06 11.48
C PHE A 71 5.80 4.97 10.32
N VAL A 72 4.84 5.42 9.51
CA VAL A 72 5.13 6.30 8.36
C VAL A 72 5.72 7.62 8.83
N GLN A 73 5.14 8.25 9.86
CA GLN A 73 5.66 9.49 10.43
C GLN A 73 7.09 9.35 10.98
N THR A 74 7.35 8.26 11.73
CA THR A 74 8.68 7.98 12.30
C THR A 74 9.76 7.78 11.22
N HIS A 75 9.37 7.25 10.04
CA HIS A 75 10.29 6.95 8.96
C HIS A 75 10.15 7.88 7.75
N LEU A 76 9.46 9.01 7.92
CA LEU A 76 9.08 9.91 6.82
C LEU A 76 10.28 10.34 5.98
N GLU A 77 11.35 10.81 6.61
CA GLU A 77 12.56 11.28 5.91
C GLU A 77 13.15 10.21 4.98
N LYS A 78 13.16 8.94 5.43
CA LYS A 78 13.64 7.82 4.61
C LYS A 78 12.67 7.49 3.48
N LEU A 79 11.37 7.54 3.74
CA LEU A 79 10.34 7.24 2.76
C LEU A 79 10.25 8.30 1.65
N LEU A 80 10.57 9.56 1.95
CA LEU A 80 10.56 10.66 0.97
C LEU A 80 11.68 10.56 -0.07
N VAL A 81 12.78 9.85 0.25
CA VAL A 81 13.95 9.76 -0.65
C VAL A 81 14.02 8.43 -1.41
N MET A 82 13.00 7.60 -1.33
CA MET A 82 12.94 6.32 -2.05
C MET A 82 11.62 6.16 -2.81
N PRO A 83 11.58 5.34 -3.86
CA PRO A 83 10.34 4.99 -4.53
C PRO A 83 9.34 4.37 -3.55
N THR A 84 8.15 4.99 -3.46
CA THR A 84 7.08 4.55 -2.55
C THR A 84 5.77 4.32 -3.30
N ALA A 85 5.08 3.25 -2.95
CA ALA A 85 3.72 2.99 -3.39
C ALA A 85 2.78 2.90 -2.18
N PHE A 86 1.59 3.48 -2.31
CA PHE A 86 0.53 3.42 -1.31
C PHE A 86 -0.71 2.70 -1.83
N LEU A 87 -1.14 1.65 -1.13
CA LEU A 87 -2.31 0.85 -1.45
C LEU A 87 -3.35 0.97 -0.33
N PRO A 88 -4.24 1.97 -0.39
CA PRO A 88 -5.39 2.00 0.52
C PRO A 88 -6.34 0.86 0.19
N VAL A 89 -6.63 0.00 1.16
CA VAL A 89 -7.52 -1.15 1.03
C VAL A 89 -8.88 -0.81 1.64
N SER A 90 -9.92 -0.70 0.82
CA SER A 90 -11.25 -0.29 1.27
C SER A 90 -12.36 -0.95 0.47
N LEU A 91 -13.58 -0.98 1.04
CA LEU A 91 -14.77 -1.41 0.30
C LEU A 91 -15.18 -0.39 -0.79
N SER A 92 -14.91 0.89 -0.58
CA SER A 92 -15.21 1.93 -1.57
C SER A 92 -14.41 1.73 -2.86
N ALA A 93 -13.23 1.13 -2.79
CA ALA A 93 -12.41 0.83 -3.97
C ALA A 93 -13.01 -0.26 -4.88
N ALA A 94 -13.94 -1.08 -4.38
CA ALA A 94 -14.66 -2.07 -5.19
C ALA A 94 -15.67 -1.44 -6.18
N ARG A 95 -15.92 -0.12 -6.08
CA ARG A 95 -17.01 0.53 -6.77
C ARG A 95 -16.53 1.61 -7.72
N GLN A 96 -17.17 1.66 -8.89
CA GLN A 96 -16.90 2.66 -9.92
C GLN A 96 -17.80 3.89 -9.86
N THR A 97 -18.64 4.03 -8.81
CA THR A 97 -19.59 5.15 -8.69
C THR A 97 -18.89 6.46 -8.29
N PRO A 98 -19.40 7.64 -8.71
CA PRO A 98 -18.81 8.92 -8.34
C PRO A 98 -18.69 9.15 -6.82
N PRO A 99 -19.67 8.77 -5.97
CA PRO A 99 -19.51 8.87 -4.52
C PRO A 99 -18.35 8.00 -3.96
N ALA A 100 -18.22 6.76 -4.47
CA ALA A 100 -17.16 5.85 -4.02
C ALA A 100 -15.77 6.36 -4.42
N ARG A 101 -15.63 6.89 -5.64
CA ARG A 101 -14.37 7.52 -6.09
C ARG A 101 -14.01 8.72 -5.22
N ARG A 102 -14.97 9.59 -4.88
CA ARG A 102 -14.74 10.72 -3.96
C ARG A 102 -14.29 10.25 -2.58
N GLU A 103 -14.87 9.16 -2.06
CA GLU A 103 -14.47 8.61 -0.76
C GLU A 103 -13.04 8.06 -0.78
N VAL A 104 -12.65 7.38 -1.86
CA VAL A 104 -11.27 6.92 -2.07
C VAL A 104 -10.31 8.12 -2.12
N GLN A 105 -10.64 9.17 -2.86
CA GLN A 105 -9.81 10.38 -2.94
C GLN A 105 -9.67 11.07 -1.59
N LYS A 106 -10.76 11.22 -0.82
CA LYS A 106 -10.71 11.76 0.54
C LYS A 106 -9.81 10.92 1.46
N THR A 107 -9.86 9.62 1.31
CA THR A 107 -9.02 8.69 2.08
C THR A 107 -7.54 8.89 1.77
N ILE A 108 -7.18 9.03 0.47
CA ILE A 108 -5.81 9.31 0.04
C ILE A 108 -5.34 10.66 0.57
N ALA A 109 -6.15 11.72 0.42
CA ALA A 109 -5.83 13.05 0.92
C ALA A 109 -5.58 13.05 2.44
N ARG A 110 -6.41 12.34 3.20
CA ARG A 110 -6.24 12.17 4.65
C ARG A 110 -4.93 11.46 5.00
N PHE A 111 -4.54 10.42 4.25
CA PHE A 111 -3.26 9.76 4.48
C PHE A 111 -2.09 10.71 4.32
N ILE A 112 -2.09 11.51 3.26
CA ILE A 112 -1.06 12.52 3.00
C ILE A 112 -1.04 13.57 4.11
N GLU A 113 -2.21 14.07 4.51
CA GLU A 113 -2.36 15.06 5.58
C GLU A 113 -1.85 14.53 6.94
N GLU A 114 -2.22 13.29 7.30
CA GLU A 114 -1.82 12.68 8.57
C GLU A 114 -0.34 12.29 8.61
N THR A 115 0.26 11.95 7.49
CA THR A 115 1.64 11.40 7.47
C THR A 115 2.68 12.35 6.91
N GLY A 116 2.31 13.31 6.08
CA GLY A 116 3.23 14.12 5.29
C GLY A 116 3.88 13.36 4.12
N LEU A 117 3.56 12.08 3.91
CA LEU A 117 4.13 11.28 2.84
C LEU A 117 3.32 11.46 1.55
N HIS A 118 4.00 11.86 0.47
CA HIS A 118 3.49 11.90 -0.88
C HIS A 118 4.02 10.69 -1.67
N PRO A 119 3.26 9.57 -1.74
CA PRO A 119 3.74 8.38 -2.45
C PRO A 119 3.87 8.62 -3.96
N ASN A 120 4.89 8.03 -4.60
CA ASN A 120 5.06 8.12 -6.04
C ASN A 120 3.93 7.41 -6.81
N ILE A 121 3.41 6.32 -6.24
CA ILE A 121 2.32 5.55 -6.82
C ILE A 121 1.21 5.38 -5.78
N VAL A 122 -0.03 5.66 -6.17
CA VAL A 122 -1.22 5.36 -5.36
C VAL A 122 -2.11 4.39 -6.12
N ARG A 123 -2.37 3.21 -5.54
CA ARG A 123 -3.22 2.18 -6.14
C ARG A 123 -4.27 1.72 -5.13
N PRO A 124 -5.50 2.26 -5.16
CA PRO A 124 -6.60 1.78 -4.33
C PRO A 124 -6.91 0.32 -4.65
N VAL A 125 -7.11 -0.48 -3.61
CA VAL A 125 -7.40 -1.92 -3.71
C VAL A 125 -8.73 -2.20 -3.01
N ALA A 126 -9.59 -2.98 -3.66
CA ALA A 126 -10.81 -3.46 -3.05
C ALA A 126 -10.49 -4.46 -1.92
N GLY A 127 -11.12 -4.26 -0.77
CA GLY A 127 -10.96 -5.11 0.40
C GLY A 127 -11.92 -6.29 0.43
N ALA A 128 -12.19 -6.79 1.64
CA ALA A 128 -13.19 -7.82 1.91
C ALA A 128 -14.12 -7.36 3.03
N LEU A 129 -15.31 -7.94 3.05
CA LEU A 129 -16.30 -7.77 4.10
C LEU A 129 -16.42 -9.09 4.85
N VAL A 130 -15.81 -9.15 6.04
CA VAL A 130 -15.70 -10.37 6.85
C VAL A 130 -16.79 -10.38 7.91
N TYR A 131 -17.97 -10.85 7.57
CA TYR A 131 -19.12 -10.93 8.49
C TYR A 131 -18.90 -11.87 9.67
N SER A 132 -18.14 -12.95 9.45
CA SER A 132 -17.90 -14.00 10.45
C SER A 132 -17.17 -13.51 11.70
N ARG A 133 -16.52 -12.35 11.66
CA ARG A 133 -15.73 -11.82 12.77
C ARG A 133 -16.45 -10.79 13.66
N TYR A 134 -17.68 -10.33 13.30
CA TYR A 134 -18.29 -9.18 13.98
C TYR A 134 -19.79 -9.29 14.18
N PRO A 135 -20.30 -9.93 15.24
CA PRO A 135 -21.76 -9.99 15.54
C PRO A 135 -22.39 -8.59 15.70
N PHE A 136 -21.65 -7.60 16.21
CA PHE A 136 -22.15 -6.23 16.38
C PHE A 136 -22.20 -5.41 15.09
N PHE A 137 -21.37 -5.74 14.10
CA PHE A 137 -21.29 -5.03 12.84
C PHE A 137 -22.26 -5.51 11.76
N THR A 138 -23.01 -6.58 12.03
CA THR A 138 -24.05 -7.07 11.12
C THR A 138 -25.05 -5.96 10.78
N ARG A 139 -25.46 -5.14 11.75
CA ARG A 139 -26.36 -4.01 11.53
C ARG A 139 -25.73 -2.88 10.73
N LEU A 140 -24.48 -2.52 11.00
CA LEU A 140 -23.78 -1.45 10.28
C LEU A 140 -23.41 -1.88 8.85
N ALA A 141 -23.06 -3.12 8.66
CA ALA A 141 -22.81 -3.71 7.34
C ALA A 141 -24.11 -3.79 6.51
N ILE A 142 -25.24 -4.15 7.10
CA ILE A 142 -26.56 -4.13 6.44
C ILE A 142 -26.93 -2.71 6.03
N LEU A 143 -26.72 -1.71 6.88
CA LEU A 143 -26.97 -0.30 6.55
C LEU A 143 -26.00 0.20 5.45
N PHE A 144 -24.80 -0.28 5.43
CA PHE A 144 -23.81 0.04 4.40
C PHE A 144 -24.14 -0.67 3.08
N ILE A 145 -24.55 -1.92 3.11
CA ILE A 145 -24.95 -2.71 1.93
C ILE A 145 -26.29 -2.22 1.38
N SER A 146 -27.28 -1.90 2.20
CA SER A 146 -28.58 -1.40 1.71
C SER A 146 -28.47 -0.06 0.97
N LYS A 147 -27.47 0.75 1.31
CA LYS A 147 -27.09 1.92 0.50
C LYS A 147 -26.24 1.58 -0.73
N ILE A 148 -25.74 0.37 -0.83
CA ILE A 148 -24.67 -0.03 -1.73
C ILE A 148 -25.09 -0.95 -2.85
N SER A 149 -25.98 -1.88 -2.67
CA SER A 149 -26.30 -2.82 -3.74
C SER A 149 -27.79 -3.13 -3.81
N HIS A 150 -28.23 -3.19 -5.03
CA HIS A 150 -29.52 -3.72 -5.40
C HIS A 150 -29.41 -5.25 -5.57
N GLY A 151 -28.76 -5.97 -4.65
CA GLY A 151 -28.69 -7.36 -4.98
C GLY A 151 -28.36 -8.39 -3.91
N ASP A 152 -27.35 -8.27 -3.12
CA ASP A 152 -26.93 -9.36 -2.21
C ASP A 152 -26.86 -8.92 -0.75
N THR A 153 -27.89 -9.29 0.03
CA THR A 153 -28.02 -9.00 1.46
C THR A 153 -27.79 -10.23 2.32
N ASP A 154 -27.12 -11.27 1.80
CA ASP A 154 -26.82 -12.47 2.57
C ASP A 154 -25.64 -12.21 3.52
N THR A 155 -25.92 -12.02 4.79
CA THR A 155 -24.92 -11.77 5.86
C THR A 155 -24.35 -13.05 6.46
N SER A 156 -24.70 -14.22 5.91
CA SER A 156 -24.24 -15.53 6.39
C SER A 156 -22.83 -15.89 5.90
N ARG A 157 -22.30 -15.16 4.94
CA ARG A 157 -20.98 -15.44 4.32
C ARG A 157 -20.12 -14.19 4.18
N ASP A 158 -18.82 -14.41 4.10
CA ASP A 158 -17.83 -13.37 3.84
C ASP A 158 -17.78 -13.04 2.35
N TYR A 159 -17.57 -11.77 2.02
CA TYR A 159 -17.44 -11.30 0.65
C TYR A 159 -16.05 -10.73 0.42
N GLU A 160 -15.37 -11.22 -0.60
CA GLU A 160 -14.06 -10.75 -1.00
C GLU A 160 -14.14 -10.07 -2.37
N TYR A 161 -13.76 -8.81 -2.43
CA TYR A 161 -13.81 -7.98 -3.65
C TYR A 161 -12.43 -7.70 -4.24
N THR A 162 -11.40 -8.28 -3.67
CA THR A 162 -10.02 -8.05 -4.10
C THR A 162 -9.78 -8.66 -5.47
N ASP A 163 -9.38 -7.82 -6.43
CA ASP A 163 -8.87 -8.26 -7.72
C ASP A 163 -7.40 -8.70 -7.57
N TRP A 164 -7.21 -9.99 -7.38
CA TRP A 164 -5.90 -10.58 -7.16
C TRP A 164 -4.97 -10.46 -8.36
N HIS A 165 -5.54 -10.47 -9.60
CA HIS A 165 -4.76 -10.26 -10.82
C HIS A 165 -4.25 -8.83 -10.92
N ALA A 166 -5.08 -7.85 -10.57
CA ALA A 166 -4.65 -6.46 -10.53
C ALA A 166 -3.58 -6.21 -9.47
N VAL A 167 -3.63 -6.90 -8.32
CA VAL A 167 -2.60 -6.83 -7.27
C VAL A 167 -1.29 -7.47 -7.74
N ASP A 168 -1.33 -8.63 -8.38
CA ASP A 168 -0.14 -9.28 -8.95
C ASP A 168 0.50 -8.40 -10.02
N ALA A 169 -0.30 -7.92 -10.97
CA ALA A 169 0.16 -7.02 -12.03
C ALA A 169 0.80 -5.75 -11.49
N PHE A 170 0.20 -5.13 -10.45
CA PHE A 170 0.78 -3.99 -9.76
C PHE A 170 2.16 -4.33 -9.19
N ALA A 171 2.28 -5.46 -8.47
CA ALA A 171 3.53 -5.84 -7.82
C ALA A 171 4.65 -6.09 -8.84
N ARG A 172 4.36 -6.71 -9.99
CA ARG A 172 5.31 -6.88 -11.10
C ARG A 172 5.73 -5.54 -11.71
N HIS A 173 4.77 -4.63 -11.94
CA HIS A 173 5.08 -3.29 -12.44
C HIS A 173 6.00 -2.54 -11.49
N PHE A 174 5.67 -2.53 -10.20
CA PHE A 174 6.50 -1.88 -9.19
C PHE A 174 7.91 -2.48 -9.12
N ALA A 175 8.04 -3.81 -9.19
CA ALA A 175 9.34 -4.48 -9.26
C ALA A 175 10.18 -4.00 -10.44
N ASN A 176 9.58 -3.96 -11.63
CA ASN A 176 10.24 -3.50 -12.85
C ASN A 176 10.67 -2.03 -12.75
N ASP A 177 9.85 -1.16 -12.19
CA ASP A 177 10.17 0.27 -12.03
C ASP A 177 11.33 0.46 -11.04
N VAL A 178 11.29 -0.25 -9.91
CA VAL A 178 12.40 -0.28 -8.95
C VAL A 178 13.68 -0.79 -9.61
N GLN A 179 13.60 -1.84 -10.43
CA GLN A 179 14.75 -2.39 -11.12
C GLN A 179 15.36 -1.42 -12.14
N LYS A 180 14.52 -0.69 -12.89
CA LYS A 180 14.96 0.35 -13.84
C LYS A 180 15.67 1.49 -13.13
N ILE A 181 15.10 1.99 -12.02
CA ILE A 181 15.69 3.06 -11.23
C ILE A 181 17.08 2.65 -10.75
N PHE A 182 17.21 1.49 -10.10
CA PHE A 182 18.51 1.04 -9.55
C PHE A 182 19.46 0.48 -10.59
N GLY A 183 18.98 -0.01 -11.72
CA GLY A 183 19.79 -0.36 -12.88
C GLY A 183 20.52 0.85 -13.47
N ARG A 184 19.83 1.99 -13.61
CA ARG A 184 20.41 3.27 -14.03
C ARG A 184 21.48 3.77 -13.05
N PHE A 185 21.20 3.78 -11.76
CA PHE A 185 22.17 4.19 -10.73
C PHE A 185 23.46 3.34 -10.79
N ARG A 186 23.33 2.03 -10.97
CA ARG A 186 24.48 1.13 -11.05
C ARG A 186 25.30 1.34 -12.31
N PHE A 187 24.65 1.66 -13.42
CA PHE A 187 25.31 1.99 -14.70
C PHE A 187 26.06 3.32 -14.62
N GLU A 188 25.43 4.36 -14.08
CA GLU A 188 26.04 5.69 -13.93
C GLU A 188 27.16 5.72 -12.88
N ALA A 189 27.01 5.00 -11.78
CA ALA A 189 28.06 4.84 -10.77
C ALA A 189 29.32 4.12 -11.32
N ASN A 190 29.15 3.23 -12.28
CA ASN A 190 30.26 2.56 -12.96
C ASN A 190 30.94 3.45 -14.03
N LEU A 191 30.21 4.45 -14.57
CA LEU A 191 30.76 5.39 -15.56
C LEU A 191 31.41 6.62 -14.92
N HIS A 192 30.94 7.05 -13.74
CA HIS A 192 31.44 8.22 -13.03
C HIS A 192 31.53 7.94 -11.52
N PRO A 193 32.68 7.56 -10.98
CA PRO A 193 32.87 7.23 -9.56
C PRO A 193 32.83 8.45 -8.61
N THR A 194 32.36 9.61 -9.05
CA THR A 194 32.29 10.81 -8.23
C THR A 194 30.86 11.22 -7.85
N SER A 195 30.73 11.73 -6.64
CA SER A 195 29.53 12.07 -5.86
C SER A 195 28.43 12.95 -6.53
N GLN A 196 28.59 13.34 -7.81
CA GLN A 196 27.63 14.19 -8.54
C GLN A 196 26.52 13.41 -9.29
N ALA A 197 26.57 12.09 -9.32
CA ALA A 197 25.62 11.27 -10.07
C ALA A 197 24.20 11.25 -9.43
N ILE A 198 24.09 11.46 -8.12
CA ILE A 198 22.83 11.32 -7.38
C ILE A 198 21.84 12.44 -7.71
N SER A 199 22.29 13.67 -7.93
CA SER A 199 21.42 14.83 -8.26
C SER A 199 20.87 14.82 -9.68
N ARG A 200 21.43 14.10 -10.63
CA ARG A 200 21.00 14.10 -12.03
C ARG A 200 19.92 13.07 -12.37
N VAL A 201 19.81 12.01 -11.57
CA VAL A 201 18.87 10.90 -11.86
C VAL A 201 17.49 11.15 -11.27
N LEU A 202 17.38 11.95 -10.23
CA LEU A 202 16.11 12.46 -9.71
C LEU A 202 15.72 13.74 -10.50
N GLY A 203 15.51 13.60 -11.80
CA GLY A 203 15.09 14.71 -12.67
C GLY A 203 13.73 15.32 -12.22
N PRO A 204 13.40 16.56 -12.71
CA PRO A 204 12.25 17.36 -12.25
C PRO A 204 10.87 16.76 -12.54
N SER A 205 10.79 15.59 -13.11
CA SER A 205 9.53 14.89 -13.43
C SER A 205 8.91 14.11 -12.24
N TRP A 206 9.48 14.22 -11.04
CA TRP A 206 8.97 13.59 -9.82
C TRP A 206 8.38 14.60 -8.82
N GLN A 207 8.14 15.86 -9.26
CA GLN A 207 7.39 16.86 -8.51
C GLN A 207 5.91 16.86 -8.87
#